data_e87242c846572981807e555d4a40d098
#
_entry.id   e87242c846572981807e555d4a40d098
#
_cell.length_a   1.000
_cell.length_b   1.000
_cell.length_c   1.000
_cell.angle_alpha   90.00
_cell.angle_beta   90.00
_cell.angle_gamma   90.00
#
_symmetry.space_group_name_H-M   'P 1'
#
loop_
_entity.id
_entity.type
_entity.pdbx_description
1 polymer ?
#
loop_
_entity_poly.entity_id
_entity_poly.type
_entity_poly.pdbx_seq_one_letter_code
_entity_poly.pdbx_strand_id
1 'polypeptide(L)'
;GAGFSGSWSDKYGRKKLLILSALLFLLSAVGTGAVDNFSWFIFYRIVGGLGIGVASNVSPIYIAEVSPTEIRGKLVSLNQLTIVLGILSAQLANWMIANLFTEGTSQLPAEGIEQAWRWMFWAEALPAGLFFIFAFIIPESPRWLAAKEVKEKYDWRALSQPGVRRVLILGIVLAVFQQWCGINVIFNYAHEVFSAAGYEVSDVLMNIVITGVTNVIFTFVAIYTVDHWGRRTLMLIGSAGLAVIYLLMGCCYFAGMSGWIMLILVMMAIACYAMSLAPIVWVVLSEIFPQQIRGTAMAISTLFLWIASFILTYNFPLLNES
;
A
#
# COMPACT_ATOMS: atom_id res chain seq x y z
N GLY A 1 -10.90 -9.22 1.78
CA GLY A 1 -11.07 -8.64 0.44
C GLY A 1 -10.23 -9.37 -0.60
N ALA A 2 -8.90 -9.41 -0.44
CA ALA A 2 -7.97 -9.93 -1.44
C ALA A 2 -8.26 -11.39 -1.86
N GLY A 3 -8.55 -12.28 -0.93
CA GLY A 3 -8.76 -13.71 -1.22
C GLY A 3 -9.93 -14.02 -2.16
N PHE A 4 -10.97 -13.20 -2.14
CA PHE A 4 -12.15 -13.37 -3.00
C PHE A 4 -12.09 -12.51 -4.26
N SER A 5 -11.28 -11.46 -4.28
CA SER A 5 -11.23 -10.46 -5.35
C SER A 5 -10.86 -11.06 -6.70
N GLY A 6 -10.00 -12.06 -6.75
CA GLY A 6 -9.59 -12.73 -7.99
C GLY A 6 -10.75 -13.41 -8.70
N SER A 7 -11.40 -14.37 -8.01
CA SER A 7 -12.54 -15.11 -8.59
C SER A 7 -13.75 -14.22 -8.88
N TRP A 8 -13.99 -13.22 -8.05
CA TRP A 8 -15.05 -12.25 -8.30
C TRP A 8 -14.72 -11.33 -9.47
N SER A 9 -13.47 -10.90 -9.61
CA SER A 9 -13.00 -10.11 -10.73
C SER A 9 -13.17 -10.85 -12.06
N ASP A 10 -12.87 -12.14 -12.08
CA ASP A 10 -13.02 -12.99 -13.25
C ASP A 10 -14.49 -13.23 -13.59
N LYS A 11 -15.37 -13.34 -12.58
CA LYS A 11 -16.80 -13.59 -12.77
C LYS A 11 -17.60 -12.34 -13.12
N TYR A 12 -17.38 -11.23 -12.40
CA TYR A 12 -18.24 -10.04 -12.49
C TYR A 12 -17.63 -8.87 -13.27
N GLY A 13 -16.34 -8.93 -13.60
CA GLY A 13 -15.59 -7.89 -14.27
C GLY A 13 -14.80 -7.01 -13.33
N ARG A 14 -13.85 -6.28 -13.88
CA ARG A 14 -12.92 -5.44 -13.12
C ARG A 14 -13.60 -4.15 -12.64
N LYS A 15 -14.34 -3.50 -13.54
CA LYS A 15 -15.06 -2.25 -13.27
C LYS A 15 -16.02 -2.38 -12.07
N LYS A 16 -16.84 -3.43 -12.02
CA LYS A 16 -17.81 -3.63 -10.93
C LYS A 16 -17.15 -3.79 -9.57
N LEU A 17 -16.00 -4.46 -9.52
CA LEU A 17 -15.26 -4.62 -8.27
C LEU A 17 -14.55 -3.33 -7.85
N LEU A 18 -14.09 -2.51 -8.80
CA LEU A 18 -13.56 -1.18 -8.48
C LEU A 18 -14.66 -0.27 -7.92
N ILE A 19 -15.87 -0.30 -8.47
CA ILE A 19 -17.03 0.42 -7.91
C ILE A 19 -17.36 -0.08 -6.51
N LEU A 20 -17.37 -1.40 -6.30
CA LEU A 20 -17.60 -1.98 -4.97
C LEU A 20 -16.53 -1.54 -3.96
N SER A 21 -15.26 -1.57 -4.34
CA SER A 21 -14.18 -1.14 -3.44
C SER A 21 -14.28 0.34 -3.09
N ALA A 22 -14.60 1.19 -4.05
CA ALA A 22 -14.81 2.62 -3.84
C ALA A 22 -15.99 2.90 -2.89
N LEU A 23 -17.10 2.16 -3.03
CA LEU A 23 -18.23 2.23 -2.11
C LEU A 23 -17.83 1.82 -0.68
N LEU A 24 -17.05 0.73 -0.54
CA LEU A 24 -16.56 0.28 0.76
C LEU A 24 -15.63 1.31 1.42
N PHE A 25 -14.79 1.99 0.64
CA PHE A 25 -13.96 3.09 1.14
C PHE A 25 -14.79 4.26 1.65
N LEU A 26 -15.79 4.68 0.87
CA LEU A 26 -16.65 5.79 1.24
C LEU A 26 -17.44 5.47 2.53
N LEU A 27 -18.02 4.27 2.61
CA LEU A 27 -18.72 3.81 3.82
C LEU A 27 -17.79 3.74 5.03
N SER A 28 -16.54 3.27 4.84
CA SER A 28 -15.55 3.23 5.90
C SER A 28 -15.18 4.64 6.38
N ALA A 29 -14.85 5.56 5.48
CA ALA A 29 -14.44 6.92 5.83
C ALA A 29 -15.54 7.67 6.60
N VAL A 30 -16.76 7.66 6.06
CA VAL A 30 -17.92 8.34 6.69
C VAL A 30 -18.29 7.67 8.01
N GLY A 31 -18.41 6.33 8.02
CA GLY A 31 -18.82 5.57 9.18
C GLY A 31 -17.83 5.65 10.33
N THR A 32 -16.53 5.54 10.05
CA THR A 32 -15.48 5.61 11.09
C THR A 32 -15.48 6.96 11.81
N GLY A 33 -15.63 8.06 11.09
CA GLY A 33 -15.70 9.40 11.71
C GLY A 33 -17.01 9.73 12.42
N ALA A 34 -18.12 9.02 12.10
CA ALA A 34 -19.44 9.32 12.62
C ALA A 34 -19.82 8.56 13.92
N VAL A 35 -19.08 7.51 14.26
CA VAL A 35 -19.47 6.63 15.39
C VAL A 35 -18.72 6.98 16.67
N ASP A 36 -19.43 6.81 17.80
CA ASP A 36 -18.89 6.98 19.16
C ASP A 36 -18.51 5.64 19.80
N ASN A 37 -19.06 4.55 19.30
CA ASN A 37 -18.87 3.22 19.87
C ASN A 37 -17.70 2.51 19.19
N PHE A 38 -16.75 2.01 19.99
CA PHE A 38 -15.55 1.32 19.52
C PHE A 38 -15.84 0.09 18.66
N SER A 39 -16.92 -0.65 18.96
CA SER A 39 -17.28 -1.83 18.14
C SER A 39 -17.69 -1.46 16.72
N TRP A 40 -18.45 -0.37 16.56
CA TRP A 40 -18.83 0.16 15.24
C TRP A 40 -17.62 0.78 14.53
N PHE A 41 -16.71 1.42 15.24
CA PHE A 41 -15.45 1.89 14.70
C PHE A 41 -14.66 0.73 14.05
N ILE A 42 -14.47 -0.38 14.79
CA ILE A 42 -13.80 -1.58 14.25
C ILE A 42 -14.56 -2.12 13.04
N PHE A 43 -15.88 -2.19 13.09
CA PHE A 43 -16.70 -2.67 11.97
C PHE A 43 -16.43 -1.87 10.68
N TYR A 44 -16.47 -0.53 10.74
CA TYR A 44 -16.19 0.30 9.57
C TYR A 44 -14.73 0.20 9.11
N ARG A 45 -13.78 0.04 10.01
CA ARG A 45 -12.38 -0.24 9.65
C ARG A 45 -12.21 -1.57 8.93
N ILE A 46 -12.93 -2.61 9.33
CA ILE A 46 -12.98 -3.90 8.62
C ILE A 46 -13.59 -3.72 7.22
N VAL A 47 -14.67 -2.95 7.09
CA VAL A 47 -15.29 -2.63 5.79
C VAL A 47 -14.29 -1.94 4.87
N GLY A 48 -13.54 -0.95 5.36
CA GLY A 48 -12.44 -0.32 4.61
C GLY A 48 -11.35 -1.30 4.21
N GLY A 49 -10.93 -2.18 5.13
CA GLY A 49 -9.95 -3.23 4.86
C GLY A 49 -10.40 -4.22 3.77
N LEU A 50 -11.70 -4.55 3.70
CA LEU A 50 -12.25 -5.34 2.59
C LEU A 50 -12.11 -4.59 1.25
N GLY A 51 -12.40 -3.29 1.23
CA GLY A 51 -12.22 -2.42 0.06
C GLY A 51 -10.76 -2.37 -0.40
N ILE A 52 -9.80 -2.18 0.53
CA ILE A 52 -8.36 -2.19 0.24
C ILE A 52 -7.95 -3.54 -0.38
N GLY A 53 -8.39 -4.65 0.20
CA GLY A 53 -8.06 -5.99 -0.32
C GLY A 53 -8.58 -6.24 -1.74
N VAL A 54 -9.75 -5.70 -2.10
CA VAL A 54 -10.27 -5.77 -3.47
C VAL A 54 -9.47 -4.84 -4.39
N ALA A 55 -9.30 -3.58 -4.04
CA ALA A 55 -8.64 -2.59 -4.88
C ALA A 55 -7.18 -2.95 -5.15
N SER A 56 -6.42 -3.39 -4.14
CA SER A 56 -5.00 -3.74 -4.27
C SER A 56 -4.73 -4.88 -5.26
N ASN A 57 -5.72 -5.76 -5.47
CA ASN A 57 -5.62 -6.81 -6.47
C ASN A 57 -6.17 -6.36 -7.84
N VAL A 58 -7.36 -5.75 -7.86
CA VAL A 58 -8.08 -5.46 -9.12
C VAL A 58 -7.47 -4.28 -9.88
N SER A 59 -6.97 -3.24 -9.18
CA SER A 59 -6.39 -2.05 -9.83
C SER A 59 -5.17 -2.37 -10.70
N PRO A 60 -4.13 -3.07 -10.19
CA PRO A 60 -2.98 -3.42 -11.04
C PRO A 60 -3.36 -4.32 -12.22
N ILE A 61 -4.30 -5.26 -12.01
CA ILE A 61 -4.80 -6.14 -13.09
C ILE A 61 -5.49 -5.30 -14.16
N TYR A 62 -6.41 -4.42 -13.76
CA TYR A 62 -7.13 -3.56 -14.70
C TYR A 62 -6.17 -2.69 -15.51
N ILE A 63 -5.21 -2.03 -14.85
CA ILE A 63 -4.20 -1.21 -15.52
C ILE A 63 -3.39 -2.05 -16.50
N ALA A 64 -2.93 -3.26 -16.10
CA ALA A 64 -2.17 -4.14 -16.98
C ALA A 64 -2.97 -4.65 -18.17
N GLU A 65 -4.30 -4.78 -18.05
CA GLU A 65 -5.19 -5.25 -19.12
C GLU A 65 -5.56 -4.16 -20.13
N VAL A 66 -5.69 -2.90 -19.70
CA VAL A 66 -6.00 -1.78 -20.60
C VAL A 66 -4.74 -1.14 -21.20
N SER A 67 -3.56 -1.41 -20.65
CA SER A 67 -2.30 -0.79 -21.06
C SER A 67 -1.72 -1.43 -22.33
N PRO A 68 -1.17 -0.61 -23.26
CA PRO A 68 -0.31 -1.09 -24.33
C PRO A 68 0.90 -1.86 -23.77
N THR A 69 1.36 -2.87 -24.53
CA THR A 69 2.46 -3.76 -24.10
C THR A 69 3.77 -3.02 -23.83
N GLU A 70 4.05 -1.99 -24.64
CA GLU A 70 5.30 -1.22 -24.65
C GLU A 70 5.51 -0.39 -23.37
N ILE A 71 4.42 0.10 -22.77
CA ILE A 71 4.46 1.00 -21.60
C ILE A 71 3.75 0.42 -20.37
N ARG A 72 3.37 -0.89 -20.42
CA ARG A 72 2.61 -1.54 -19.35
C ARG A 72 3.30 -1.44 -17.99
N GLY A 73 4.61 -1.68 -17.94
CA GLY A 73 5.38 -1.60 -16.71
C GLY A 73 5.30 -0.21 -16.07
N LYS A 74 5.44 0.84 -16.88
CA LYS A 74 5.29 2.24 -16.41
C LYS A 74 3.88 2.50 -15.87
N LEU A 75 2.84 2.08 -16.60
CA LEU A 75 1.45 2.33 -16.21
C LEU A 75 1.07 1.55 -14.94
N VAL A 76 1.56 0.31 -14.78
CA VAL A 76 1.37 -0.43 -13.51
C VAL A 76 2.15 0.24 -12.37
N SER A 77 3.32 0.81 -12.64
CA SER A 77 4.07 1.57 -11.63
C SER A 77 3.37 2.87 -11.21
N LEU A 78 2.53 3.47 -12.08
CA LEU A 78 1.67 4.61 -11.70
C LEU A 78 0.65 4.22 -10.61
N ASN A 79 0.22 2.96 -10.52
CA ASN A 79 -0.60 2.52 -9.40
C ASN A 79 0.13 2.71 -8.06
N GLN A 80 1.42 2.40 -8.01
CA GLN A 80 2.23 2.68 -6.81
C GLN A 80 2.34 4.18 -6.54
N LEU A 81 2.55 5.00 -7.56
CA LEU A 81 2.59 6.46 -7.41
C LEU A 81 1.29 7.01 -6.82
N THR A 82 0.14 6.51 -7.27
CA THR A 82 -1.17 6.91 -6.72
C THR A 82 -1.30 6.56 -5.23
N ILE A 83 -0.81 5.38 -4.82
CA ILE A 83 -0.78 4.96 -3.41
C ILE A 83 0.08 5.94 -2.60
N VAL A 84 1.27 6.27 -3.08
CA VAL A 84 2.23 7.14 -2.35
C VAL A 84 1.71 8.56 -2.26
N LEU A 85 1.11 9.09 -3.33
CA LEU A 85 0.45 10.40 -3.33
C LEU A 85 -0.72 10.43 -2.35
N GLY A 86 -1.49 9.34 -2.26
CA GLY A 86 -2.56 9.19 -1.28
C GLY A 86 -2.03 9.22 0.16
N ILE A 87 -0.94 8.52 0.44
CA ILE A 87 -0.27 8.55 1.75
C ILE A 87 0.18 9.97 2.10
N LEU A 88 0.90 10.65 1.19
CA LEU A 88 1.36 12.03 1.41
C LEU A 88 0.18 12.98 1.62
N SER A 89 -0.88 12.87 0.82
CA SER A 89 -2.07 13.71 0.96
C SER A 89 -2.76 13.49 2.31
N ALA A 90 -2.84 12.25 2.78
CA ALA A 90 -3.40 11.94 4.09
C ALA A 90 -2.53 12.50 5.23
N GLN A 91 -1.21 12.39 5.13
CA GLN A 91 -0.26 12.95 6.10
C GLN A 91 -0.38 14.48 6.18
N LEU A 92 -0.45 15.16 5.02
CA LEU A 92 -0.65 16.62 4.95
C LEU A 92 -2.01 17.02 5.52
N ALA A 93 -3.08 16.33 5.16
CA ALA A 93 -4.41 16.61 5.69
C ALA A 93 -4.45 16.44 7.21
N ASN A 94 -3.89 15.36 7.74
CA ASN A 94 -3.82 15.11 9.18
C ASN A 94 -3.00 16.18 9.90
N TRP A 95 -1.86 16.58 9.34
CA TRP A 95 -1.04 17.66 9.89
C TRP A 95 -1.79 19.01 9.90
N MET A 96 -2.47 19.35 8.79
CA MET A 96 -3.28 20.57 8.70
C MET A 96 -4.44 20.56 9.69
N ILE A 97 -5.18 19.45 9.77
CA ILE A 97 -6.30 19.29 10.70
C ILE A 97 -5.79 19.40 12.15
N ALA A 98 -4.71 18.71 12.51
CA ALA A 98 -4.12 18.80 13.84
C ALA A 98 -3.78 20.27 14.21
N ASN A 99 -3.15 21.03 13.29
CA ASN A 99 -2.80 22.41 13.52
C ASN A 99 -4.03 23.32 13.68
N LEU A 100 -5.11 23.09 12.93
CA LEU A 100 -6.36 23.87 13.06
C LEU A 100 -7.00 23.74 14.45
N PHE A 101 -6.85 22.58 15.09
CA PHE A 101 -7.40 22.34 16.43
C PHE A 101 -6.42 22.69 17.55
N THR A 102 -5.15 23.03 17.23
CA THR A 102 -4.10 23.44 18.18
C THR A 102 -3.90 24.95 18.22
N GLU A 103 -4.60 25.75 17.41
CA GLU A 103 -4.39 27.21 17.36
C GLU A 103 -4.53 27.85 18.76
N GLY A 104 -3.38 28.30 19.29
CA GLY A 104 -3.27 29.07 20.54
C GLY A 104 -2.87 28.32 21.79
N THR A 105 -2.70 26.99 21.78
CA THR A 105 -2.25 26.19 22.93
C THR A 105 -1.22 25.17 22.52
N SER A 106 -0.19 24.98 23.34
CA SER A 106 0.87 23.96 23.13
C SER A 106 0.36 22.52 23.24
N GLN A 107 -0.91 22.32 23.63
CA GLN A 107 -1.57 21.02 23.74
C GLN A 107 -3.00 21.10 23.22
N LEU A 108 -3.44 20.09 22.48
CA LEU A 108 -4.83 19.96 22.05
C LEU A 108 -5.72 19.83 23.31
N PRO A 109 -6.75 20.71 23.51
CA PRO A 109 -7.75 20.48 24.54
C PRO A 109 -8.45 19.13 24.29
N ALA A 110 -8.91 18.43 25.33
CA ALA A 110 -9.52 17.11 25.22
C ALA A 110 -10.69 17.07 24.22
N GLU A 111 -11.51 18.10 24.19
CA GLU A 111 -12.61 18.28 23.21
C GLU A 111 -12.10 18.45 21.76
N GLY A 112 -10.94 19.13 21.58
CA GLY A 112 -10.31 19.33 20.28
C GLY A 112 -9.73 18.02 19.71
N ILE A 113 -9.18 17.16 20.58
CA ILE A 113 -8.66 15.84 20.17
C ILE A 113 -9.81 14.98 19.64
N GLU A 114 -10.97 14.98 20.33
CA GLU A 114 -12.13 14.19 19.94
C GLU A 114 -12.70 14.62 18.58
N GLN A 115 -12.67 15.91 18.27
CA GLN A 115 -13.11 16.40 16.98
C GLN A 115 -12.06 16.19 15.87
N ALA A 116 -10.78 16.41 16.15
CA ALA A 116 -9.70 16.34 15.16
C ALA A 116 -9.61 14.96 14.49
N TRP A 117 -9.64 13.87 15.25
CA TRP A 117 -9.54 12.53 14.65
C TRP A 117 -10.74 12.19 13.75
N ARG A 118 -11.96 12.70 14.08
CA ARG A 118 -13.14 12.51 13.23
C ARG A 118 -12.97 13.21 11.88
N TRP A 119 -12.48 14.45 11.88
CA TRP A 119 -12.18 15.19 10.66
C TRP A 119 -11.08 14.53 9.83
N MET A 120 -10.08 13.91 10.45
CA MET A 120 -9.07 13.15 9.75
C MET A 120 -9.66 11.97 8.97
N PHE A 121 -10.61 11.23 9.56
CA PHE A 121 -11.31 10.17 8.85
C PHE A 121 -12.29 10.69 7.79
N TRP A 122 -13.02 11.76 8.07
CA TRP A 122 -13.91 12.34 7.06
C TRP A 122 -13.16 12.95 5.88
N ALA A 123 -11.93 13.41 6.04
CA ALA A 123 -11.10 13.87 4.94
C ALA A 123 -10.85 12.75 3.91
N GLU A 124 -10.81 11.48 4.33
CA GLU A 124 -10.70 10.33 3.43
C GLU A 124 -11.94 10.16 2.52
N ALA A 125 -13.10 10.71 2.91
CA ALA A 125 -14.33 10.61 2.13
C ALA A 125 -14.23 11.36 0.80
N LEU A 126 -13.44 12.44 0.72
CA LEU A 126 -13.26 13.20 -0.52
C LEU A 126 -12.58 12.35 -1.62
N PRO A 127 -11.38 11.80 -1.43
CA PRO A 127 -10.76 10.95 -2.46
C PRO A 127 -11.55 9.66 -2.70
N ALA A 128 -12.20 9.08 -1.69
CA ALA A 128 -13.06 7.90 -1.85
C ALA A 128 -14.28 8.21 -2.72
N GLY A 129 -14.91 9.38 -2.54
CA GLY A 129 -16.04 9.84 -3.36
C GLY A 129 -15.62 10.12 -4.81
N LEU A 130 -14.47 10.75 -5.02
CA LEU A 130 -13.91 10.94 -6.36
C LEU A 130 -13.61 9.60 -7.04
N PHE A 131 -13.00 8.66 -6.33
CA PHE A 131 -12.75 7.33 -6.86
C PHE A 131 -14.06 6.63 -7.22
N PHE A 132 -15.11 6.74 -6.38
CA PHE A 132 -16.42 6.19 -6.66
C PHE A 132 -17.01 6.76 -7.95
N ILE A 133 -16.97 8.08 -8.15
CA ILE A 133 -17.46 8.74 -9.37
C ILE A 133 -16.66 8.27 -10.60
N PHE A 134 -15.32 8.30 -10.53
CA PHE A 134 -14.48 7.91 -11.66
C PHE A 134 -14.61 6.42 -12.01
N ALA A 135 -14.88 5.56 -11.03
CA ALA A 135 -15.10 4.14 -11.27
C ALA A 135 -16.33 3.85 -12.15
N PHE A 136 -17.31 4.76 -12.22
CA PHE A 136 -18.41 4.64 -13.17
C PHE A 136 -18.04 5.06 -14.60
N ILE A 137 -17.07 5.97 -14.75
CA ILE A 137 -16.69 6.53 -16.04
C ILE A 137 -15.76 5.59 -16.81
N ILE A 138 -14.88 4.85 -16.12
CA ILE A 138 -13.93 3.94 -16.77
C ILE A 138 -14.68 2.83 -17.54
N PRO A 139 -14.17 2.39 -18.73
CA PRO A 139 -14.71 1.24 -19.45
C PRO A 139 -14.39 -0.08 -18.72
N GLU A 140 -15.07 -1.16 -19.07
CA GLU A 140 -14.68 -2.49 -18.59
C GLU A 140 -13.40 -2.95 -19.33
N SER A 141 -12.66 -3.89 -18.72
CA SER A 141 -11.44 -4.43 -19.32
C SER A 141 -11.72 -5.08 -20.69
N PRO A 142 -11.05 -4.64 -21.78
CA PRO A 142 -11.20 -5.25 -23.10
C PRO A 142 -10.83 -6.74 -23.11
N ARG A 143 -9.83 -7.12 -22.32
CA ARG A 143 -9.37 -8.53 -22.22
C ARG A 143 -10.38 -9.39 -21.50
N TRP A 144 -11.01 -8.87 -20.45
CA TRP A 144 -12.09 -9.58 -19.76
C TRP A 144 -13.31 -9.78 -20.65
N LEU A 145 -13.67 -8.76 -21.45
CA LEU A 145 -14.77 -8.86 -22.41
C LEU A 145 -14.50 -9.95 -23.45
N ALA A 146 -13.29 -9.97 -24.04
CA ALA A 146 -12.87 -10.97 -25.01
C ALA A 146 -12.88 -12.40 -24.41
N ALA A 147 -12.35 -12.59 -23.20
CA ALA A 147 -12.35 -13.88 -22.51
C ALA A 147 -13.77 -14.38 -22.21
N LYS A 148 -14.68 -13.46 -21.90
CA LYS A 148 -16.09 -13.80 -21.65
C LYS A 148 -16.83 -14.25 -22.92
N GLU A 149 -16.54 -13.64 -24.08
CA GLU A 149 -17.10 -14.03 -25.38
C GLU A 149 -16.69 -15.44 -25.78
N VAL A 150 -15.42 -15.83 -25.53
CA VAL A 150 -14.88 -17.16 -25.85
C VAL A 150 -15.34 -18.22 -24.85
N LYS A 151 -16.07 -17.85 -23.77
CA LYS A 151 -16.47 -18.76 -22.68
C LYS A 151 -15.28 -19.54 -22.09
N GLU A 152 -14.11 -18.92 -21.98
CA GLU A 152 -12.97 -19.52 -21.31
C GLU A 152 -13.35 -19.85 -19.86
N LYS A 153 -13.38 -21.15 -19.55
CA LYS A 153 -13.60 -21.61 -18.17
C LYS A 153 -12.30 -21.39 -17.39
N TYR A 154 -12.36 -20.56 -16.39
CA TYR A 154 -11.28 -20.44 -15.40
C TYR A 154 -11.11 -21.77 -14.66
N ASP A 155 -10.04 -22.49 -14.97
CA ASP A 155 -9.78 -23.78 -14.39
C ASP A 155 -8.83 -23.65 -13.19
N TRP A 156 -9.38 -23.74 -11.97
CA TRP A 156 -8.62 -23.76 -10.73
C TRP A 156 -7.56 -24.87 -10.68
N ARG A 157 -7.78 -25.97 -11.42
CA ARG A 157 -6.83 -27.09 -11.51
C ARG A 157 -5.54 -26.68 -12.22
N ALA A 158 -5.59 -25.64 -13.06
CA ALA A 158 -4.41 -25.10 -13.71
C ALA A 158 -3.37 -24.56 -12.69
N LEU A 159 -3.80 -24.08 -11.52
CA LEU A 159 -2.90 -23.66 -10.45
C LEU A 159 -2.04 -24.79 -9.87
N SER A 160 -2.51 -26.04 -9.97
CA SER A 160 -1.81 -27.24 -9.48
C SER A 160 -0.77 -27.78 -10.47
N GLN A 161 -0.73 -27.27 -11.70
CA GLN A 161 0.27 -27.68 -12.69
C GLN A 161 1.68 -27.34 -12.21
N PRO A 162 2.69 -28.22 -12.36
CA PRO A 162 4.02 -28.02 -11.75
C PRO A 162 4.71 -26.71 -12.16
N GLY A 163 4.55 -26.27 -13.40
CA GLY A 163 5.08 -25.01 -13.89
C GLY A 163 4.42 -23.79 -13.25
N VAL A 164 3.09 -23.78 -13.20
CA VAL A 164 2.29 -22.70 -12.62
C VAL A 164 2.49 -22.61 -11.12
N ARG A 165 2.54 -23.76 -10.43
CA ARG A 165 2.78 -23.81 -8.99
C ARG A 165 4.12 -23.19 -8.58
N ARG A 166 5.18 -23.42 -9.35
CA ARG A 166 6.49 -22.77 -9.08
C ARG A 166 6.41 -21.25 -9.20
N VAL A 167 5.76 -20.77 -10.24
CA VAL A 167 5.57 -19.34 -10.46
C VAL A 167 4.69 -18.72 -9.37
N LEU A 168 3.63 -19.42 -8.94
CA LEU A 168 2.77 -18.96 -7.84
C LEU A 168 3.55 -18.86 -6.52
N ILE A 169 4.32 -19.89 -6.18
CA ILE A 169 5.18 -19.86 -4.98
C ILE A 169 6.16 -18.68 -5.05
N LEU A 170 6.80 -18.46 -6.20
CA LEU A 170 7.69 -17.32 -6.38
C LEU A 170 6.97 -15.99 -6.16
N GLY A 171 5.76 -15.82 -6.73
CA GLY A 171 4.96 -14.63 -6.54
C GLY A 171 4.58 -14.40 -5.07
N ILE A 172 4.18 -15.45 -4.35
CA ILE A 172 3.88 -15.39 -2.92
C ILE A 172 5.13 -14.99 -2.12
N VAL A 173 6.27 -15.62 -2.38
CA VAL A 173 7.53 -15.32 -1.70
C VAL A 173 7.93 -13.86 -1.91
N LEU A 174 7.87 -13.37 -3.13
CA LEU A 174 8.17 -11.97 -3.44
C LEU A 174 7.23 -11.00 -2.71
N ALA A 175 5.93 -11.31 -2.67
CA ALA A 175 4.92 -10.51 -1.99
C ALA A 175 5.14 -10.47 -0.47
N VAL A 176 5.47 -11.60 0.14
CA VAL A 176 5.79 -11.71 1.59
C VAL A 176 7.06 -10.94 1.91
N PHE A 177 8.15 -11.13 1.16
CA PHE A 177 9.41 -10.43 1.40
C PHE A 177 9.28 -8.92 1.23
N GLN A 178 8.46 -8.43 0.29
CA GLN A 178 8.18 -7.01 0.14
C GLN A 178 7.62 -6.41 1.45
N GLN A 179 6.74 -7.12 2.14
CA GLN A 179 6.16 -6.64 3.39
C GLN A 179 7.15 -6.78 4.56
N TRP A 180 7.90 -7.87 4.60
CA TRP A 180 8.86 -8.16 5.67
C TRP A 180 10.17 -7.36 5.55
N CYS A 181 10.35 -6.56 4.50
CA CYS A 181 11.46 -5.61 4.45
C CYS A 181 11.39 -4.48 5.50
N GLY A 182 10.35 -4.46 6.35
CA GLY A 182 10.27 -3.56 7.52
C GLY A 182 9.72 -2.16 7.25
N ILE A 183 9.50 -1.77 5.99
CA ILE A 183 9.08 -0.41 5.64
C ILE A 183 7.71 -0.04 6.23
N ASN A 184 6.79 -1.01 6.33
CA ASN A 184 5.46 -0.80 6.91
C ASN A 184 5.53 -0.51 8.42
N VAL A 185 6.56 -0.99 9.11
CA VAL A 185 6.81 -0.64 10.51
C VAL A 185 7.16 0.84 10.59
N ILE A 186 8.03 1.34 9.72
CA ILE A 186 8.40 2.77 9.69
C ILE A 186 7.17 3.65 9.47
N PHE A 187 6.25 3.28 8.57
CA PHE A 187 5.06 4.08 8.31
C PHE A 187 3.99 3.97 9.39
N ASN A 188 3.73 2.77 9.91
CA ASN A 188 2.67 2.54 10.90
C ASN A 188 3.07 2.99 12.32
N TYR A 189 4.35 2.93 12.62
CA TYR A 189 4.92 3.29 13.92
C TYR A 189 5.92 4.44 13.80
N ALA A 190 5.67 5.36 12.86
CA ALA A 190 6.53 6.52 12.61
C ALA A 190 6.71 7.37 13.88
N HIS A 191 5.64 7.52 14.67
CA HIS A 191 5.70 8.26 15.92
C HIS A 191 6.69 7.62 16.90
N GLU A 192 6.61 6.32 17.13
CA GLU A 192 7.49 5.57 18.02
C GLU A 192 8.94 5.58 17.50
N VAL A 193 9.13 5.39 16.20
CA VAL A 193 10.45 5.39 15.57
C VAL A 193 11.14 6.75 15.74
N PHE A 194 10.43 7.86 15.48
CA PHE A 194 11.01 9.20 15.62
C PHE A 194 11.13 9.64 17.09
N SER A 195 10.21 9.25 17.96
CA SER A 195 10.33 9.51 19.41
C SER A 195 11.52 8.78 20.01
N ALA A 196 11.75 7.51 19.64
CA ALA A 196 12.95 6.75 20.03
C ALA A 196 14.24 7.36 19.48
N ALA A 197 14.18 8.06 18.36
CA ALA A 197 15.30 8.83 17.79
C ALA A 197 15.52 10.18 18.48
N GLY A 198 14.69 10.54 19.50
CA GLY A 198 14.87 11.74 20.32
C GLY A 198 14.19 13.01 19.77
N TYR A 199 13.21 12.89 18.87
CA TYR A 199 12.45 14.03 18.35
C TYR A 199 11.26 14.36 19.25
N GLU A 200 10.96 15.66 19.38
CA GLU A 200 9.75 16.13 20.06
C GLU A 200 8.50 15.86 19.22
N VAL A 201 7.33 15.81 19.85
CA VAL A 201 6.06 15.44 19.19
C VAL A 201 5.71 16.38 18.02
N SER A 202 6.01 17.68 18.12
CA SER A 202 5.83 18.66 17.05
C SER A 202 6.66 18.32 15.80
N ASP A 203 7.89 17.87 16.02
CA ASP A 203 8.82 17.55 14.94
C ASP A 203 8.50 16.21 14.27
N VAL A 204 7.89 15.28 15.02
CA VAL A 204 7.47 13.98 14.49
C VAL A 204 6.49 14.11 13.34
N LEU A 205 5.47 14.97 13.46
CA LEU A 205 4.49 15.18 12.37
C LEU A 205 5.16 15.74 11.10
N MET A 206 6.10 16.68 11.26
CA MET A 206 6.86 17.20 10.13
C MET A 206 7.75 16.12 9.51
N ASN A 207 8.42 15.32 10.31
CA ASN A 207 9.25 14.20 9.84
C ASN A 207 8.41 13.16 9.08
N ILE A 208 7.18 12.89 9.51
CA ILE A 208 6.24 12.02 8.78
C ILE A 208 5.92 12.59 7.38
N VAL A 209 5.67 13.89 7.26
CA VAL A 209 5.44 14.53 5.96
C VAL A 209 6.70 14.44 5.08
N ILE A 210 7.89 14.67 5.64
CA ILE A 210 9.16 14.54 4.92
C ILE A 210 9.34 13.11 4.39
N THR A 211 9.00 12.09 5.17
CA THR A 211 9.05 10.69 4.71
C THR A 211 8.10 10.46 3.53
N GLY A 212 6.91 11.02 3.56
CA GLY A 212 5.94 10.97 2.46
C GLY A 212 6.47 11.64 1.18
N VAL A 213 7.05 12.82 1.29
CA VAL A 213 7.68 13.53 0.15
C VAL A 213 8.82 12.70 -0.45
N THR A 214 9.70 12.15 0.40
CA THR A 214 10.78 11.28 -0.05
C THR A 214 10.25 10.06 -0.81
N ASN A 215 9.21 9.43 -0.29
CA ASN A 215 8.56 8.28 -0.93
C ASN A 215 8.04 8.65 -2.33
N VAL A 216 7.38 9.79 -2.49
CA VAL A 216 6.89 10.29 -3.79
C VAL A 216 8.05 10.53 -4.76
N ILE A 217 9.08 11.27 -4.36
CA ILE A 217 10.23 11.60 -5.21
C ILE A 217 10.89 10.31 -5.74
N PHE A 218 11.20 9.36 -4.87
CA PHE A 218 11.86 8.13 -5.27
C PHE A 218 10.94 7.15 -6.02
N THR A 219 9.62 7.25 -5.87
CA THR A 219 8.69 6.54 -6.73
C THR A 219 8.73 7.05 -8.17
N PHE A 220 8.89 8.37 -8.40
CA PHE A 220 9.13 8.89 -9.75
C PHE A 220 10.44 8.36 -10.34
N VAL A 221 11.51 8.26 -9.55
CA VAL A 221 12.76 7.63 -9.98
C VAL A 221 12.52 6.18 -10.41
N ALA A 222 11.73 5.42 -9.63
CA ALA A 222 11.37 4.05 -9.96
C ALA A 222 10.65 3.93 -11.32
N ILE A 223 9.65 4.77 -11.57
CA ILE A 223 8.89 4.78 -12.83
C ILE A 223 9.82 5.00 -14.03
N TYR A 224 10.81 5.86 -13.86
CA TYR A 224 11.79 6.13 -14.91
C TYR A 224 12.79 4.98 -15.12
N THR A 225 13.23 4.35 -14.03
CA THR A 225 14.31 3.35 -14.07
C THR A 225 13.83 1.92 -14.32
N VAL A 226 12.56 1.60 -14.07
CA VAL A 226 12.02 0.23 -14.14
C VAL A 226 12.19 -0.44 -15.51
N ASP A 227 12.07 0.33 -16.58
CA ASP A 227 12.20 -0.19 -17.95
C ASP A 227 13.66 -0.18 -18.45
N HIS A 228 14.52 0.67 -17.86
CA HIS A 228 15.92 0.78 -18.28
C HIS A 228 16.84 -0.23 -17.58
N TRP A 229 16.69 -0.41 -16.26
CA TRP A 229 17.57 -1.29 -15.48
C TRP A 229 17.04 -2.70 -15.32
N GLY A 230 15.76 -2.89 -15.64
CA GLY A 230 15.07 -4.18 -15.52
C GLY A 230 14.68 -4.54 -14.08
N ARG A 231 13.63 -5.35 -13.99
CA ARG A 231 12.97 -5.71 -12.72
C ARG A 231 13.92 -6.40 -11.74
N ARG A 232 14.72 -7.37 -12.24
CA ARG A 232 15.65 -8.16 -11.42
C ARG A 232 16.74 -7.31 -10.78
N THR A 233 17.36 -6.43 -11.56
CA THR A 233 18.46 -5.57 -11.10
C THR A 233 17.98 -4.63 -10.00
N LEU A 234 16.83 -3.97 -10.21
CA LEU A 234 16.25 -3.06 -9.23
C LEU A 234 15.87 -3.77 -7.93
N MET A 235 15.30 -4.98 -8.00
CA MET A 235 15.01 -5.76 -6.80
C MET A 235 16.26 -6.14 -6.02
N LEU A 236 17.32 -6.55 -6.70
CA LEU A 236 18.59 -6.92 -6.05
C LEU A 236 19.27 -5.70 -5.40
N ILE A 237 19.34 -4.58 -6.11
CA ILE A 237 19.91 -3.32 -5.57
C ILE A 237 19.08 -2.85 -4.36
N GLY A 238 17.76 -2.86 -4.49
CA GLY A 238 16.86 -2.46 -3.40
C GLY A 238 17.00 -3.33 -2.16
N SER A 239 16.99 -4.65 -2.34
CA SER A 239 17.12 -5.60 -1.21
C SER A 239 18.48 -5.49 -0.52
N ALA A 240 19.57 -5.40 -1.29
CA ALA A 240 20.91 -5.23 -0.74
C ALA A 240 21.06 -3.87 -0.04
N GLY A 241 20.56 -2.80 -0.65
CA GLY A 241 20.58 -1.47 -0.07
C GLY A 241 19.82 -1.40 1.26
N LEU A 242 18.61 -1.94 1.31
CA LEU A 242 17.84 -2.02 2.56
C LEU A 242 18.56 -2.83 3.63
N ALA A 243 19.13 -3.98 3.29
CA ALA A 243 19.89 -4.79 4.25
C ALA A 243 21.04 -4.00 4.88
N VAL A 244 21.83 -3.28 4.07
CA VAL A 244 22.92 -2.42 4.57
C VAL A 244 22.39 -1.29 5.45
N ILE A 245 21.32 -0.60 5.01
CA ILE A 245 20.77 0.52 5.77
C ILE A 245 20.22 0.05 7.13
N TYR A 246 19.49 -1.05 7.18
CA TYR A 246 18.96 -1.58 8.45
C TYR A 246 20.06 -2.09 9.38
N LEU A 247 21.14 -2.67 8.84
CA LEU A 247 22.32 -3.00 9.65
C LEU A 247 22.94 -1.74 10.26
N LEU A 248 23.10 -0.66 9.48
CA LEU A 248 23.59 0.61 9.98
C LEU A 248 22.67 1.20 11.05
N MET A 249 21.33 1.16 10.83
CA MET A 249 20.36 1.59 11.82
C MET A 249 20.51 0.81 13.14
N GLY A 250 20.59 -0.53 13.05
CA GLY A 250 20.80 -1.38 14.22
C GLY A 250 22.10 -1.05 14.96
N CYS A 251 23.20 -0.83 14.26
CA CYS A 251 24.47 -0.39 14.86
C CYS A 251 24.34 0.98 15.56
N CYS A 252 23.63 1.94 14.95
CA CYS A 252 23.40 3.25 15.52
C CYS A 252 22.56 3.16 16.82
N TYR A 253 21.49 2.37 16.82
CA TYR A 253 20.71 2.12 18.02
C TYR A 253 21.53 1.48 19.14
N PHE A 254 22.34 0.46 18.80
CA PHE A 254 23.22 -0.20 19.76
C PHE A 254 24.29 0.75 20.33
N ALA A 255 24.79 1.68 19.51
CA ALA A 255 25.74 2.70 19.92
C ALA A 255 25.11 3.89 20.67
N GLY A 256 23.79 3.89 20.90
CA GLY A 256 23.07 5.00 21.52
C GLY A 256 23.02 6.28 20.69
N MET A 257 23.27 6.19 19.38
CA MET A 257 23.22 7.34 18.48
C MET A 257 21.77 7.67 18.14
N SER A 258 21.38 8.93 18.33
CA SER A 258 20.02 9.42 18.09
C SER A 258 20.03 10.69 17.24
N GLY A 259 18.84 11.23 16.92
CA GLY A 259 18.70 12.49 16.21
C GLY A 259 18.85 12.36 14.69
N TRP A 260 19.50 13.32 14.06
CA TRP A 260 19.53 13.50 12.61
C TRP A 260 20.12 12.31 11.82
N ILE A 261 21.03 11.52 12.42
CA ILE A 261 21.63 10.35 11.78
C ILE A 261 20.55 9.28 11.55
N MET A 262 19.68 9.03 12.54
CA MET A 262 18.57 8.09 12.42
C MET A 262 17.56 8.57 11.39
N LEU A 263 17.24 9.86 11.36
CA LEU A 263 16.36 10.43 10.34
C LEU A 263 16.90 10.17 8.93
N ILE A 264 18.19 10.44 8.68
CA ILE A 264 18.80 10.20 7.38
C ILE A 264 18.72 8.72 6.99
N LEU A 265 19.01 7.79 7.91
CA LEU A 265 18.95 6.36 7.64
C LEU A 265 17.51 5.92 7.34
N VAL A 266 16.51 6.42 8.06
CA VAL A 266 15.09 6.19 7.76
C VAL A 266 14.73 6.70 6.37
N MET A 267 15.16 7.93 6.03
CA MET A 267 14.92 8.51 4.70
C MET A 267 15.59 7.71 3.60
N MET A 268 16.81 7.23 3.81
CA MET A 268 17.52 6.35 2.87
C MET A 268 16.81 5.01 2.70
N ALA A 269 16.27 4.42 3.76
CA ALA A 269 15.49 3.18 3.69
C ALA A 269 14.21 3.37 2.85
N ILE A 270 13.47 4.46 3.11
CA ILE A 270 12.27 4.80 2.35
C ILE A 270 12.62 5.04 0.87
N ALA A 271 13.67 5.81 0.59
CA ALA A 271 14.13 6.08 -0.77
C ALA A 271 14.50 4.79 -1.52
N CYS A 272 15.29 3.93 -0.88
CA CYS A 272 15.72 2.66 -1.44
C CYS A 272 14.54 1.72 -1.73
N TYR A 273 13.58 1.63 -0.81
CA TYR A 273 12.36 0.85 -0.99
C TYR A 273 11.47 1.43 -2.11
N ALA A 274 11.24 2.73 -2.09
CA ALA A 274 10.35 3.41 -3.04
C ALA A 274 10.84 3.32 -4.48
N MET A 275 12.15 3.38 -4.70
CA MET A 275 12.74 3.26 -6.04
C MET A 275 12.86 1.81 -6.54
N SER A 276 12.61 0.80 -5.70
CA SER A 276 12.85 -0.59 -6.04
C SER A 276 11.67 -1.50 -5.73
N LEU A 277 11.58 -2.02 -4.51
CA LEU A 277 10.63 -3.08 -4.14
C LEU A 277 9.16 -2.64 -4.20
N ALA A 278 8.86 -1.37 -3.89
CA ALA A 278 7.50 -0.87 -3.83
C ALA A 278 6.73 -1.04 -5.16
N PRO A 279 7.19 -0.50 -6.30
CA PRO A 279 6.47 -0.64 -7.57
C PRO A 279 6.76 -1.99 -8.25
N ILE A 280 7.98 -2.53 -8.11
CA ILE A 280 8.43 -3.65 -8.94
C ILE A 280 7.69 -4.93 -8.59
N VAL A 281 7.37 -5.19 -7.33
CA VAL A 281 6.63 -6.39 -6.95
C VAL A 281 5.26 -6.42 -7.64
N TRP A 282 4.55 -5.31 -7.71
CA TRP A 282 3.28 -5.22 -8.42
C TRP A 282 3.42 -5.45 -9.93
N VAL A 283 4.47 -4.89 -10.54
CA VAL A 283 4.79 -5.12 -11.96
C VAL A 283 5.07 -6.60 -12.20
N VAL A 284 5.95 -7.20 -11.41
CA VAL A 284 6.31 -8.62 -11.55
C VAL A 284 5.09 -9.52 -11.36
N LEU A 285 4.28 -9.30 -10.31
CA LEU A 285 3.05 -10.08 -10.08
C LEU A 285 2.06 -9.94 -11.23
N SER A 286 1.98 -8.77 -11.87
CA SER A 286 1.08 -8.58 -13.01
C SER A 286 1.59 -9.22 -14.31
N GLU A 287 2.91 -9.45 -14.43
CA GLU A 287 3.55 -9.97 -15.64
C GLU A 287 3.86 -11.47 -15.58
N ILE A 288 4.18 -12.00 -14.38
CA ILE A 288 4.69 -13.37 -14.22
C ILE A 288 3.61 -14.44 -14.42
N PHE A 289 2.34 -14.12 -14.16
CA PHE A 289 1.25 -15.09 -14.22
C PHE A 289 0.63 -15.19 -15.63
N PRO A 290 0.35 -16.42 -16.10
CA PRO A 290 -0.40 -16.62 -17.34
C PRO A 290 -1.77 -15.93 -17.29
N GLN A 291 -2.24 -15.43 -18.45
CA GLN A 291 -3.48 -14.63 -18.52
C GLN A 291 -4.71 -15.36 -17.95
N GLN A 292 -4.82 -16.67 -18.22
CA GLN A 292 -5.97 -17.49 -17.83
C GLN A 292 -6.19 -17.60 -16.31
N ILE A 293 -5.11 -17.47 -15.52
CA ILE A 293 -5.14 -17.65 -14.07
C ILE A 293 -4.64 -16.40 -13.32
N ARG A 294 -4.31 -15.32 -14.04
CA ARG A 294 -3.67 -14.12 -13.47
C ARG A 294 -4.47 -13.53 -12.31
N GLY A 295 -5.79 -13.37 -12.49
CA GLY A 295 -6.66 -12.81 -11.46
C GLY A 295 -6.59 -13.59 -10.15
N THR A 296 -6.71 -14.90 -10.24
CA THR A 296 -6.67 -15.79 -9.06
C THR A 296 -5.27 -15.88 -8.46
N ALA A 297 -4.22 -16.00 -9.28
CA ALA A 297 -2.84 -16.11 -8.80
C ALA A 297 -2.38 -14.80 -8.12
N MET A 298 -2.74 -13.64 -8.67
CA MET A 298 -2.52 -12.34 -8.03
C MET A 298 -3.30 -12.21 -6.73
N ALA A 299 -4.57 -12.65 -6.69
CA ALA A 299 -5.38 -12.59 -5.47
C ALA A 299 -4.75 -13.42 -4.34
N ILE A 300 -4.25 -14.62 -4.65
CA ILE A 300 -3.56 -15.47 -3.68
C ILE A 300 -2.27 -14.77 -3.21
N SER A 301 -1.43 -14.28 -4.11
CA SER A 301 -0.20 -13.58 -3.75
C SER A 301 -0.46 -12.33 -2.91
N THR A 302 -1.49 -11.55 -3.25
CA THR A 302 -1.91 -10.36 -2.50
C THR A 302 -2.50 -10.73 -1.14
N LEU A 303 -3.20 -11.86 -1.00
CA LEU A 303 -3.66 -12.36 0.29
C LEU A 303 -2.49 -12.65 1.22
N PHE A 304 -1.47 -13.37 0.75
CA PHE A 304 -0.26 -13.65 1.53
C PHE A 304 0.53 -12.38 1.85
N LEU A 305 0.56 -11.39 0.94
CA LEU A 305 1.12 -10.07 1.18
C LEU A 305 0.47 -9.40 2.41
N TRP A 306 -0.86 -9.35 2.46
CA TRP A 306 -1.58 -8.73 3.56
C TRP A 306 -1.48 -9.53 4.87
N ILE A 307 -1.43 -10.87 4.81
CA ILE A 307 -1.16 -11.71 5.98
C ILE A 307 0.25 -11.41 6.52
N ALA A 308 1.26 -11.33 5.67
CA ALA A 308 2.62 -11.00 6.07
C ALA A 308 2.72 -9.60 6.67
N SER A 309 2.03 -8.62 6.10
CA SER A 309 1.91 -7.26 6.64
C SER A 309 1.26 -7.26 8.04
N PHE A 310 0.17 -8.00 8.21
CA PHE A 310 -0.51 -8.14 9.50
C PHE A 310 0.41 -8.76 10.55
N ILE A 311 1.07 -9.87 10.23
CA ILE A 311 1.98 -10.55 11.16
C ILE A 311 3.10 -9.60 11.61
N LEU A 312 3.73 -8.88 10.68
CA LEU A 312 4.80 -7.95 11.00
C LEU A 312 4.31 -6.80 11.89
N THR A 313 3.22 -6.16 11.48
CA THR A 313 2.68 -4.98 12.19
C THR A 313 2.16 -5.35 13.57
N TYR A 314 1.50 -6.52 13.71
CA TYR A 314 0.98 -7.00 14.99
C TYR A 314 2.09 -7.37 16.00
N ASN A 315 3.18 -7.99 15.51
CA ASN A 315 4.26 -8.43 16.39
C ASN A 315 5.26 -7.31 16.74
N PHE A 316 5.28 -6.21 15.99
CA PHE A 316 6.27 -5.15 16.24
C PHE A 316 6.19 -4.54 17.65
N PRO A 317 5.01 -4.16 18.21
CA PRO A 317 4.94 -3.66 19.57
C PRO A 317 5.41 -4.69 20.60
N LEU A 318 5.08 -5.97 20.42
CA LEU A 318 5.51 -7.06 21.32
C LEU A 318 7.03 -7.24 21.32
N LEU A 319 7.68 -7.02 20.19
CA LEU A 319 9.15 -7.06 20.09
C LEU A 319 9.81 -5.80 20.65
N ASN A 320 9.13 -4.68 20.63
CA ASN A 320 9.66 -3.42 21.15
C ASN A 320 9.57 -3.31 22.69
N GLU A 321 8.65 -4.06 23.30
CA GLU A 321 8.47 -4.13 24.77
C GLU A 321 9.40 -5.17 25.43
N SER A 322 10.04 -6.06 24.67
CA SER A 322 10.94 -7.13 25.15
C SER A 322 12.41 -6.70 25.13
#